data_4eab8bba3269b41519089364625dc2b0
#
_entry.id   4eab8bba3269b41519089364625dc2b0
#
_cell.length_a   1.000
_cell.length_b   1.000
_cell.length_c   1.000
_cell.angle_alpha   90.00
_cell.angle_beta   90.00
_cell.angle_gamma   90.00
#
_symmetry.space_group_name_H-M   'P 1'
#
loop_
_entity.id
_entity.type
_entity.pdbx_description
1 polymer ?
#
loop_
_entity_poly.entity_id
_entity_poly.type
_entity_poly.pdbx_seq_one_letter_code
_entity_poly.pdbx_strand_id
1 'polypeptide(L)'
;MPQTREHILLARQVGVPKIVVFMNKCDMVDDEELLDLVEMEIRELLSEYDFPGDDTPIIRGSALKALESTSKDPDAPEYACIKELMDAVDSYIPNPDREEDKPFLMPIEDVMTISGRGTVATGRVERGMAKVGDAMEIVGIKPDRLSLSLIHISEPTRLALIS
;
A
#
# COMPACT_ATOMS: atom_id res chain seq x y z
N MET A 1 -23.20 -3.68 1.32
CA MET A 1 -21.92 -4.35 1.67
C MET A 1 -21.27 -3.69 2.89
N PRO A 2 -21.45 -4.19 4.15
CA PRO A 2 -20.95 -3.49 5.35
C PRO A 2 -19.40 -3.42 5.41
N GLN A 3 -18.70 -4.50 5.11
CA GLN A 3 -17.23 -4.54 5.17
C GLN A 3 -16.57 -3.63 4.14
N THR A 4 -17.10 -3.55 2.93
CA THR A 4 -16.58 -2.64 1.88
C THR A 4 -16.70 -1.19 2.32
N ARG A 5 -17.84 -0.83 2.93
CA ARG A 5 -18.07 0.50 3.51
C ARG A 5 -17.04 0.84 4.59
N GLU A 6 -16.78 -0.08 5.50
CA GLU A 6 -15.79 0.11 6.56
C GLU A 6 -14.37 0.31 5.99
N HIS A 7 -13.98 -0.47 4.98
CA HIS A 7 -12.66 -0.33 4.35
C HIS A 7 -12.50 1.02 3.64
N ILE A 8 -13.51 1.48 2.91
CA ILE A 8 -13.48 2.78 2.23
C ILE A 8 -13.43 3.91 3.26
N LEU A 9 -14.23 3.83 4.34
CA LEU A 9 -14.22 4.80 5.43
C LEU A 9 -12.82 4.89 6.07
N LEU A 10 -12.21 3.75 6.39
CA LEU A 10 -10.87 3.69 6.96
C LEU A 10 -9.82 4.26 5.99
N ALA A 11 -9.88 3.92 4.71
CA ALA A 11 -9.00 4.49 3.69
C ALA A 11 -9.09 6.02 3.65
N ARG A 12 -10.31 6.57 3.76
CA ARG A 12 -10.52 8.02 3.83
C ARG A 12 -9.93 8.64 5.09
N GLN A 13 -10.12 8.00 6.26
CA GLN A 13 -9.58 8.48 7.54
C GLN A 13 -8.05 8.49 7.57
N VAL A 14 -7.41 7.50 6.94
CA VAL A 14 -5.94 7.41 6.84
C VAL A 14 -5.38 8.36 5.78
N GLY A 15 -6.24 8.97 4.96
CA GLY A 15 -5.83 9.91 3.92
C GLY A 15 -5.29 9.26 2.65
N VAL A 16 -5.79 8.06 2.31
CA VAL A 16 -5.45 7.42 1.03
C VAL A 16 -5.94 8.30 -0.12
N PRO A 17 -5.06 8.71 -1.06
CA PRO A 17 -5.40 9.68 -2.09
C PRO A 17 -6.28 9.09 -3.20
N LYS A 18 -6.11 7.81 -3.54
CA LYS A 18 -6.83 7.13 -4.62
C LYS A 18 -7.02 5.64 -4.31
N ILE A 19 -8.09 5.08 -4.84
CA ILE A 19 -8.48 3.67 -4.67
C ILE A 19 -8.64 3.04 -6.06
N VAL A 20 -8.19 1.81 -6.23
CA VAL A 20 -8.51 0.93 -7.35
C VAL A 20 -9.30 -0.24 -6.79
N VAL A 21 -10.34 -0.67 -7.47
CA VAL A 21 -11.22 -1.75 -7.00
C VAL A 21 -11.03 -2.99 -7.88
N PHE A 22 -10.84 -4.13 -7.24
CA PHE A 22 -10.88 -5.43 -7.91
C PHE A 22 -12.08 -6.23 -7.43
N MET A 23 -13.07 -6.42 -8.30
CA MET A 23 -14.23 -7.26 -8.05
C MET A 23 -13.83 -8.71 -8.25
N ASN A 24 -13.46 -9.38 -7.16
CA ASN A 24 -13.01 -10.76 -7.18
C ASN A 24 -14.19 -11.75 -7.20
N LYS A 25 -13.91 -13.00 -7.61
CA LYS A 25 -14.86 -14.11 -7.66
C LYS A 25 -15.99 -13.93 -8.68
N CYS A 26 -15.77 -13.19 -9.75
CA CYS A 26 -16.76 -13.03 -10.82
C CYS A 26 -17.09 -14.36 -11.53
N ASP A 27 -16.23 -15.37 -11.40
CA ASP A 27 -16.46 -16.73 -11.88
C ASP A 27 -17.59 -17.49 -11.16
N MET A 28 -18.02 -17.00 -10.00
CA MET A 28 -19.13 -17.58 -9.23
C MET A 28 -20.50 -16.94 -9.54
N VAL A 29 -20.52 -15.95 -10.39
CA VAL A 29 -21.71 -15.18 -10.75
C VAL A 29 -21.93 -15.31 -12.25
N ASP A 30 -23.02 -15.96 -12.63
CA ASP A 30 -23.38 -16.18 -14.05
C ASP A 30 -24.22 -15.01 -14.63
N ASP A 31 -24.62 -14.06 -13.78
CA ASP A 31 -25.49 -12.94 -14.14
C ASP A 31 -24.68 -11.64 -14.22
N GLU A 32 -24.48 -11.14 -15.44
CA GLU A 32 -23.77 -9.89 -15.68
C GLU A 32 -24.53 -8.69 -15.12
N GLU A 33 -25.86 -8.70 -15.11
CA GLU A 33 -26.67 -7.59 -14.55
C GLU A 33 -26.41 -7.43 -13.05
N LEU A 34 -26.19 -8.55 -12.35
CA LEU A 34 -25.83 -8.52 -10.93
C LEU A 34 -24.43 -7.90 -10.71
N LEU A 35 -23.47 -8.19 -11.57
CA LEU A 35 -22.14 -7.57 -11.50
C LEU A 35 -22.22 -6.06 -11.77
N ASP A 36 -23.04 -5.65 -12.73
CA ASP A 36 -23.27 -4.23 -13.00
C ASP A 36 -23.89 -3.49 -11.82
N LEU A 37 -24.89 -4.09 -11.17
CA LEU A 37 -25.52 -3.53 -9.97
C LEU A 37 -24.52 -3.38 -8.82
N VAL A 38 -23.68 -4.38 -8.60
CA VAL A 38 -22.63 -4.32 -7.57
C VAL A 38 -21.61 -3.23 -7.88
N GLU A 39 -21.22 -3.07 -9.15
CA GLU A 39 -20.31 -2.01 -9.57
C GLU A 39 -20.91 -0.62 -9.32
N MET A 40 -22.19 -0.42 -9.67
CA MET A 40 -22.89 0.83 -9.40
C MET A 40 -22.93 1.14 -7.90
N GLU A 41 -23.27 0.16 -7.06
CA GLU A 41 -23.28 0.31 -5.60
C GLU A 41 -21.88 0.72 -5.07
N ILE A 42 -20.81 0.15 -5.62
CA ILE A 42 -19.44 0.51 -5.24
C ILE A 42 -19.12 1.96 -5.64
N ARG A 43 -19.50 2.39 -6.85
CA ARG A 43 -19.29 3.76 -7.34
C ARG A 43 -20.02 4.79 -6.50
N GLU A 44 -21.29 4.51 -6.16
CA GLU A 44 -22.07 5.34 -5.25
C GLU A 44 -21.42 5.43 -3.87
N LEU A 45 -20.97 4.29 -3.34
CA LEU A 45 -20.31 4.22 -2.04
C LEU A 45 -18.99 5.01 -2.03
N LEU A 46 -18.17 4.91 -3.08
CA LEU A 46 -16.93 5.69 -3.20
C LEU A 46 -17.24 7.19 -3.21
N SER A 47 -18.27 7.60 -3.95
CA SER A 47 -18.71 9.00 -4.03
C SER A 47 -19.25 9.52 -2.69
N GLU A 48 -19.93 8.68 -1.90
CA GLU A 48 -20.40 9.00 -0.54
C GLU A 48 -19.24 9.37 0.40
N TYR A 49 -18.05 8.76 0.18
CA TYR A 49 -16.85 9.02 0.99
C TYR A 49 -15.83 9.94 0.32
N ASP A 50 -16.26 10.78 -0.60
CA ASP A 50 -15.43 11.78 -1.31
C ASP A 50 -14.28 11.17 -2.14
N PHE A 51 -14.44 9.95 -2.63
CA PHE A 51 -13.59 9.42 -3.70
C PHE A 51 -14.28 9.63 -5.06
N PRO A 52 -13.52 9.78 -6.16
CA PRO A 52 -14.10 9.96 -7.50
C PRO A 52 -14.68 8.63 -8.01
N GLY A 53 -15.90 8.29 -7.57
CA GLY A 53 -16.54 7.00 -7.85
C GLY A 53 -16.66 6.69 -9.35
N ASP A 54 -16.98 7.69 -10.17
CA ASP A 54 -17.12 7.52 -11.63
C ASP A 54 -15.77 7.28 -12.33
N ASP A 55 -14.70 7.93 -11.86
CA ASP A 55 -13.37 7.84 -12.44
C ASP A 55 -12.52 6.70 -11.86
N THR A 56 -12.99 6.08 -10.78
CA THR A 56 -12.27 4.99 -10.11
C THR A 56 -12.26 3.74 -11.00
N PRO A 57 -11.08 3.18 -11.32
CA PRO A 57 -10.99 1.92 -12.04
C PRO A 57 -11.58 0.78 -11.21
N ILE A 58 -12.51 0.04 -11.82
CA ILE A 58 -13.10 -1.17 -11.24
C ILE A 58 -12.86 -2.31 -12.22
N ILE A 59 -12.04 -3.26 -11.80
CA ILE A 59 -11.65 -4.40 -12.60
C ILE A 59 -12.41 -5.64 -12.10
N ARG A 60 -13.02 -6.39 -13.02
CA ARG A 60 -13.74 -7.62 -12.74
C ARG A 60 -12.85 -8.82 -13.02
N GLY A 61 -12.82 -9.81 -12.12
CA GLY A 61 -12.00 -10.98 -12.36
C GLY A 61 -12.14 -12.09 -11.33
N SER A 62 -11.34 -13.13 -11.53
CA SER A 62 -11.18 -14.24 -10.58
C SER A 62 -9.71 -14.49 -10.33
N ALA A 63 -9.26 -14.13 -9.15
CA ALA A 63 -7.90 -14.43 -8.70
C ALA A 63 -7.63 -15.93 -8.60
N LEU A 64 -8.68 -16.73 -8.33
CA LEU A 64 -8.56 -18.19 -8.27
C LEU A 64 -8.23 -18.77 -9.65
N LYS A 65 -8.94 -18.36 -10.70
CA LYS A 65 -8.66 -18.82 -12.08
C LYS A 65 -7.25 -18.47 -12.52
N ALA A 66 -6.77 -17.28 -12.15
CA ALA A 66 -5.39 -16.88 -12.42
C ALA A 66 -4.37 -17.72 -11.63
N LEU A 67 -4.65 -18.04 -10.36
CA LEU A 67 -3.77 -18.85 -9.52
C LEU A 67 -3.69 -20.33 -9.97
N GLU A 68 -4.80 -20.91 -10.40
CA GLU A 68 -4.90 -22.31 -10.83
C GLU A 68 -4.43 -22.52 -12.29
N SER A 69 -4.22 -21.43 -13.03
CA SER A 69 -3.71 -21.52 -14.39
C SER A 69 -2.32 -22.14 -14.43
N THR A 70 -2.13 -23.09 -15.30
CA THR A 70 -0.83 -23.74 -15.58
C THR A 70 -0.09 -23.07 -16.74
N SER A 71 -0.68 -22.04 -17.33
CA SER A 71 -0.07 -21.31 -18.45
C SER A 71 1.24 -20.64 -17.98
N LYS A 72 2.25 -20.69 -18.84
CA LYS A 72 3.50 -19.95 -18.65
C LYS A 72 3.53 -18.64 -19.46
N ASP A 73 2.47 -18.40 -20.22
CA ASP A 73 2.32 -17.19 -21.02
C ASP A 73 1.70 -16.09 -20.14
N PRO A 74 2.41 -15.00 -19.89
CA PRO A 74 1.89 -13.87 -19.10
C PRO A 74 0.70 -13.17 -19.78
N ASP A 75 0.50 -13.35 -21.07
CA ASP A 75 -0.61 -12.77 -21.83
C ASP A 75 -1.80 -13.74 -21.99
N ALA A 76 -1.79 -14.87 -21.27
CA ALA A 76 -2.90 -15.81 -21.28
C ALA A 76 -4.20 -15.15 -20.74
N PRO A 77 -5.37 -15.51 -21.28
CA PRO A 77 -6.66 -14.92 -20.90
C PRO A 77 -6.96 -14.99 -19.41
N GLU A 78 -6.46 -16.01 -18.73
CA GLU A 78 -6.66 -16.22 -17.30
C GLU A 78 -5.98 -15.14 -16.46
N TYR A 79 -4.91 -14.50 -16.99
CA TYR A 79 -4.17 -13.42 -16.33
C TYR A 79 -4.64 -12.02 -16.75
N ALA A 80 -5.54 -11.92 -17.74
CA ALA A 80 -5.96 -10.63 -18.29
C ALA A 80 -6.46 -9.65 -17.22
N CYS A 81 -7.30 -10.12 -16.29
CA CYS A 81 -7.83 -9.28 -15.21
C CYS A 81 -6.74 -8.82 -14.21
N ILE A 82 -5.71 -9.63 -14.00
CA ILE A 82 -4.59 -9.27 -13.13
C ILE A 82 -3.68 -8.25 -13.81
N LYS A 83 -3.45 -8.41 -15.12
CA LYS A 83 -2.70 -7.43 -15.91
C LYS A 83 -3.42 -6.08 -15.94
N GLU A 84 -4.72 -6.09 -16.22
CA GLU A 84 -5.55 -4.89 -16.20
C GLU A 84 -5.53 -4.19 -14.84
N LEU A 85 -5.58 -4.96 -13.73
CA LEU A 85 -5.43 -4.41 -12.39
C LEU A 85 -4.09 -3.73 -12.20
N MET A 86 -2.99 -4.35 -12.63
CA MET A 86 -1.65 -3.77 -12.50
C MET A 86 -1.50 -2.51 -13.36
N ASP A 87 -1.99 -2.54 -14.59
CA ASP A 87 -2.00 -1.37 -15.48
C ASP A 87 -2.83 -0.21 -14.89
N ALA A 88 -3.97 -0.53 -14.27
CA ALA A 88 -4.79 0.47 -13.58
C ALA A 88 -4.08 1.05 -12.35
N VAL A 89 -3.38 0.23 -11.56
CA VAL A 89 -2.58 0.70 -10.43
C VAL A 89 -1.47 1.63 -10.90
N ASP A 90 -0.72 1.23 -11.93
CA ASP A 90 0.43 2.01 -12.43
C ASP A 90 0.00 3.34 -13.07
N SER A 91 -1.16 3.38 -13.71
CA SER A 91 -1.65 4.58 -14.41
C SER A 91 -2.47 5.51 -13.53
N TYR A 92 -3.25 4.96 -12.59
CA TYR A 92 -4.21 5.75 -11.81
C TYR A 92 -3.67 6.21 -10.46
N ILE A 93 -2.83 5.40 -9.79
CA ILE A 93 -2.26 5.76 -8.48
C ILE A 93 -1.00 6.62 -8.70
N PRO A 94 -0.99 7.89 -8.23
CA PRO A 94 0.19 8.73 -8.39
C PRO A 94 1.34 8.23 -7.50
N ASN A 95 2.56 8.42 -7.98
CA ASN A 95 3.72 8.26 -7.12
C ASN A 95 3.64 9.26 -5.96
N PRO A 96 3.91 8.84 -4.72
CA PRO A 96 3.91 9.74 -3.59
C PRO A 96 5.01 10.79 -3.74
N ASP A 97 4.68 12.05 -3.46
CA ASP A 97 5.66 13.12 -3.37
C ASP A 97 6.57 12.86 -2.16
N ARG A 98 7.85 12.64 -2.43
CA ARG A 98 8.85 12.42 -1.38
C ARG A 98 9.52 13.75 -1.07
N GLU A 99 9.42 14.19 0.16
CA GLU A 99 10.08 15.40 0.65
C GLU A 99 11.57 15.14 0.96
N GLU A 100 12.35 14.82 -0.07
CA GLU A 100 13.76 14.42 0.07
C GLU A 100 14.66 15.56 0.52
N ASP A 101 14.30 16.81 0.20
CA ASP A 101 15.05 18.03 0.57
C ASP A 101 14.89 18.47 2.03
N LYS A 102 14.00 17.82 2.78
CA LYS A 102 13.78 18.13 4.19
C LYS A 102 14.73 17.33 5.09
N PRO A 103 14.96 17.81 6.32
CA PRO A 103 15.71 17.05 7.31
C PRO A 103 15.09 15.66 7.51
N PHE A 104 15.95 14.65 7.63
CA PHE A 104 15.52 13.27 7.86
C PHE A 104 14.63 13.17 9.10
N LEU A 105 13.51 12.49 8.95
CA LEU A 105 12.57 12.17 10.03
C LEU A 105 12.05 10.75 9.86
N MET A 106 12.22 9.95 10.91
CA MET A 106 11.68 8.61 11.01
C MET A 106 11.08 8.41 12.40
N PRO A 107 9.75 8.39 12.54
CA PRO A 107 9.11 7.96 13.78
C PRO A 107 9.50 6.53 14.11
N ILE A 108 9.86 6.26 15.37
CA ILE A 108 10.16 4.92 15.82
C ILE A 108 8.84 4.20 16.09
N GLU A 109 8.60 3.09 15.38
CA GLU A 109 7.40 2.27 15.50
C GLU A 109 7.63 1.06 16.40
N ASP A 110 8.84 0.47 16.34
CA ASP A 110 9.19 -0.68 17.17
C ASP A 110 10.65 -0.64 17.58
N VAL A 111 10.97 -1.28 18.73
CA VAL A 111 12.32 -1.39 19.27
C VAL A 111 12.57 -2.81 19.74
N MET A 112 13.61 -3.43 19.20
CA MET A 112 14.01 -4.79 19.55
C MET A 112 15.50 -4.87 19.87
N THR A 113 15.88 -5.88 20.65
CA THR A 113 17.29 -6.18 20.93
C THR A 113 17.71 -7.44 20.19
N ILE A 114 18.76 -7.32 19.37
CA ILE A 114 19.31 -8.44 18.61
C ILE A 114 20.65 -8.83 19.23
N SER A 115 20.80 -10.10 19.59
CA SER A 115 22.04 -10.63 20.15
C SER A 115 23.22 -10.39 19.19
N GLY A 116 24.28 -9.74 19.67
CA GLY A 116 25.48 -9.41 18.90
C GLY A 116 25.36 -8.12 18.04
N ARG A 117 24.17 -7.49 17.97
CA ARG A 117 23.97 -6.23 17.24
C ARG A 117 23.46 -5.08 18.11
N GLY A 118 22.97 -5.38 19.32
CA GLY A 118 22.48 -4.36 20.24
C GLY A 118 21.01 -4.02 20.02
N THR A 119 20.64 -2.79 20.37
CA THR A 119 19.27 -2.27 20.24
C THR A 119 19.03 -1.80 18.83
N VAL A 120 17.95 -2.27 18.23
CA VAL A 120 17.51 -1.93 16.87
C VAL A 120 16.16 -1.22 16.97
N ALA A 121 16.06 -0.05 16.35
CA ALA A 121 14.81 0.66 16.20
C ALA A 121 14.33 0.57 14.74
N THR A 122 13.05 0.34 14.54
CA THR A 122 12.42 0.30 13.22
C THR A 122 11.37 1.39 13.08
N GLY A 123 11.16 1.84 11.85
CA GLY A 123 10.17 2.85 11.54
C GLY A 123 10.13 3.15 10.04
N ARG A 124 9.15 3.95 9.65
CA ARG A 124 9.01 4.43 8.27
C ARG A 124 9.69 5.79 8.13
N VAL A 125 10.51 5.96 7.11
CA VAL A 125 11.05 7.28 6.78
C VAL A 125 9.91 8.15 6.23
N GLU A 126 9.55 9.21 6.93
CA GLU A 126 8.50 10.14 6.51
C GLU A 126 9.03 11.21 5.56
N ARG A 127 10.26 11.69 5.80
CA ARG A 127 10.88 12.74 4.98
C ARG A 127 12.40 12.71 5.09
N GLY A 128 13.05 13.34 4.11
CA GLY A 128 14.50 13.41 4.04
C GLY A 128 15.13 12.12 3.54
N MET A 129 16.44 12.15 3.46
CA MET A 129 17.26 11.01 3.05
C MET A 129 18.28 10.67 4.13
N ALA A 130 18.60 9.38 4.26
CA ALA A 130 19.65 8.90 5.12
C ALA A 130 20.44 7.80 4.43
N LYS A 131 21.75 7.77 4.66
CA LYS A 131 22.65 6.74 4.14
C LYS A 131 23.19 5.90 5.29
N VAL A 132 23.57 4.68 4.95
CA VAL A 132 24.28 3.81 5.90
C VAL A 132 25.54 4.50 6.39
N GLY A 133 25.71 4.60 7.72
CA GLY A 133 26.83 5.29 8.36
C GLY A 133 26.57 6.74 8.75
N ASP A 134 25.44 7.31 8.36
CA ASP A 134 25.06 8.67 8.80
C ASP A 134 24.80 8.68 10.31
N ALA A 135 25.22 9.75 10.97
CA ALA A 135 24.93 9.97 12.38
C ALA A 135 23.49 10.46 12.54
N MET A 136 22.70 9.80 13.38
CA MET A 136 21.31 10.11 13.65
C MET A 136 21.13 10.57 15.09
N GLU A 137 20.23 11.50 15.30
CA GLU A 137 19.83 11.97 16.61
C GLU A 137 18.47 11.40 16.98
N ILE A 138 18.36 10.73 18.13
CA ILE A 138 17.07 10.34 18.69
C ILE A 138 16.51 11.53 19.48
N VAL A 139 15.35 11.98 19.06
CA VAL A 139 14.60 13.06 19.73
C VAL A 139 13.42 12.43 20.45
N GLY A 140 13.27 12.67 21.73
CA GLY A 140 12.18 12.12 22.54
C GLY A 140 11.82 13.00 23.74
N ILE A 141 11.01 12.44 24.64
CA ILE A 141 10.50 13.15 25.84
C ILE A 141 11.64 13.45 26.84
N LYS A 142 12.70 12.64 26.81
CA LYS A 142 13.87 12.86 27.68
C LYS A 142 14.88 13.79 26.99
N PRO A 143 15.54 14.68 27.74
CA PRO A 143 16.50 15.63 27.18
C PRO A 143 17.82 15.00 26.71
N ASP A 144 18.06 13.72 27.07
CA ASP A 144 19.27 13.02 26.69
C ASP A 144 19.17 12.60 25.22
N ARG A 145 19.94 13.27 24.38
CA ARG A 145 20.05 13.00 22.94
C ARG A 145 21.05 11.87 22.74
N LEU A 146 20.58 10.72 22.28
CA LEU A 146 21.43 9.62 21.91
C LEU A 146 21.78 9.71 20.42
N SER A 147 23.07 9.65 20.10
CA SER A 147 23.53 9.56 18.72
C SER A 147 23.60 8.09 18.30
N LEU A 148 22.94 7.76 17.22
CA LEU A 148 22.98 6.44 16.59
C LEU A 148 23.58 6.54 15.19
N SER A 149 24.18 5.45 14.74
CA SER A 149 24.65 5.34 13.37
C SER A 149 23.76 4.36 12.61
N LEU A 150 23.30 4.74 11.43
CA LEU A 150 22.58 3.85 10.54
C LEU A 150 23.53 2.78 9.99
N ILE A 151 23.23 1.50 10.20
CA ILE A 151 24.03 0.40 9.68
C ILE A 151 23.37 -0.35 8.53
N HIS A 152 22.05 -0.24 8.36
CA HIS A 152 21.35 -0.89 7.27
C HIS A 152 20.07 -0.15 6.91
N ILE A 153 19.88 0.13 5.62
CA ILE A 153 18.63 0.61 5.04
C ILE A 153 18.19 -0.43 4.03
N SER A 154 17.00 -1.00 4.20
CA SER A 154 16.38 -1.84 3.19
C SER A 154 15.39 -1.03 2.35
N GLU A 155 15.20 -1.43 1.10
CA GLU A 155 14.27 -0.77 0.19
C GLU A 155 12.82 -0.74 0.73
N PRO A 156 11.97 0.20 0.29
CA PRO A 156 10.68 0.54 0.91
C PRO A 156 9.64 -0.58 0.98
N THR A 157 9.89 -1.72 0.35
CA THR A 157 9.02 -2.91 0.42
C THR A 157 9.37 -3.88 1.55
N ARG A 158 10.44 -3.62 2.30
CA ARG A 158 10.82 -4.42 3.47
C ARG A 158 11.12 -3.51 4.64
N LEU A 159 10.63 -3.87 5.81
CA LEU A 159 10.91 -3.20 7.08
C LEU A 159 12.38 -2.80 7.16
N ALA A 160 12.66 -1.51 7.21
CA ALA A 160 14.01 -1.02 7.39
C ALA A 160 14.47 -1.36 8.80
N LEU A 161 15.40 -2.28 8.91
CA LEU A 161 16.09 -2.61 10.17
C LEU A 161 17.23 -1.62 10.33
N ILE A 162 17.19 -0.84 11.40
CA ILE A 162 18.25 0.09 11.80
C ILE A 162 18.86 -0.48 13.06
N SER A 163 20.14 -0.72 13.04
CA SER A 163 20.92 -1.17 14.21
C SER A 163 21.96 -0.15 14.58
#